data_05ab79aee53817d99139aa2c3f50f2a2
#
_entry.id   05ab79aee53817d99139aa2c3f50f2a2
#
_cell.length_a   1.000
_cell.length_b   1.000
_cell.length_c   1.000
_cell.angle_alpha   90.00
_cell.angle_beta   90.00
_cell.angle_gamma   90.00
#
_symmetry.space_group_name_H-M   'P 1'
#
loop_
_entity.id
_entity.type
_entity.pdbx_description
1 polymer ?
#
loop_
_entity_poly.entity_id
_entity_poly.type
_entity_poly.pdbx_seq_one_letter_code
_entity_poly.pdbx_strand_id
1 'polypeptide(L)'
;MASFHASDRPFDFERGCIIDFDLQTGLSKTIATSKRYLSQMRGMYQDKEAFDCGLQKGDPVVYEFHELPIKEDPGDFAFGCSILNPGKVGDEYYFTKGHFHTILMTGEVYYCLKGHGYMLLENMEGDWSAQELSAGKAVYVPRGYAHRSINISPDEQLVTFFVFRADAWHDYGTIESKGYRKLLVERDGSPTVIDNPNWK
;
A
#
# COMPACT_ATOMS: atom_id res chain seq x y z
N MET A 1 -0.32 4.56 -43.94
CA MET A 1 -0.31 4.77 -42.46
C MET A 1 -1.18 3.68 -41.87
N ALA A 2 -0.68 2.94 -40.93
CA ALA A 2 -1.52 1.98 -40.19
C ALA A 2 -2.56 2.78 -39.39
N SER A 3 -3.85 2.50 -39.60
CA SER A 3 -4.88 3.06 -38.75
C SER A 3 -4.89 2.32 -37.42
N PHE A 4 -4.56 3.03 -36.36
CA PHE A 4 -4.74 2.51 -35.01
C PHE A 4 -6.20 2.72 -34.62
N HIS A 5 -6.90 1.68 -34.24
CA HIS A 5 -8.21 1.80 -33.59
C HIS A 5 -7.99 2.26 -32.16
N ALA A 6 -8.21 3.54 -31.89
CA ALA A 6 -8.34 4.02 -30.53
C ALA A 6 -9.75 3.67 -30.02
N SER A 7 -9.86 3.21 -28.79
CA SER A 7 -11.15 3.04 -28.13
C SER A 7 -11.75 4.41 -27.82
N ASP A 8 -13.03 4.60 -28.14
CA ASP A 8 -13.80 5.80 -27.74
C ASP A 8 -14.18 5.77 -26.25
N ARG A 9 -13.90 4.66 -25.54
CA ARG A 9 -14.15 4.49 -24.11
C ARG A 9 -12.89 4.77 -23.32
N PRO A 10 -12.96 5.47 -22.20
CA PRO A 10 -11.79 5.73 -21.36
C PRO A 10 -11.13 4.43 -20.88
N PHE A 11 -11.92 3.36 -20.67
CA PHE A 11 -11.42 2.04 -20.30
C PHE A 11 -12.13 0.97 -21.13
N ASP A 12 -11.47 0.47 -22.16
CA ASP A 12 -11.96 -0.63 -22.99
C ASP A 12 -11.18 -1.91 -22.66
N PHE A 13 -11.70 -2.65 -21.68
CA PHE A 13 -11.04 -3.87 -21.17
C PHE A 13 -11.06 -5.03 -22.17
N GLU A 14 -11.91 -4.99 -23.18
CA GLU A 14 -11.97 -6.02 -24.23
C GLU A 14 -10.90 -5.82 -25.30
N ARG A 15 -10.43 -4.58 -25.50
CA ARG A 15 -9.46 -4.21 -26.54
C ARG A 15 -8.14 -3.68 -26.00
N GLY A 16 -8.04 -3.57 -24.70
CA GLY A 16 -6.94 -2.91 -24.02
C GLY A 16 -7.16 -1.42 -23.83
N CYS A 17 -6.55 -0.87 -22.79
CA CYS A 17 -6.64 0.54 -22.45
C CYS A 17 -5.29 1.07 -22.00
N ILE A 18 -5.15 2.40 -22.03
CA ILE A 18 -3.97 3.10 -21.50
C ILE A 18 -4.41 3.87 -20.27
N ILE A 19 -3.64 3.72 -19.17
CA ILE A 19 -3.78 4.53 -17.98
C ILE A 19 -2.47 5.25 -17.78
N ASP A 20 -2.54 6.57 -17.67
CA ASP A 20 -1.38 7.40 -17.39
C ASP A 20 -1.15 7.53 -15.88
N PHE A 21 0.08 7.42 -15.47
CA PHE A 21 0.56 7.72 -14.12
C PHE A 21 1.71 8.71 -14.21
N ASP A 22 1.62 9.78 -13.44
CA ASP A 22 2.77 10.65 -13.24
C ASP A 22 3.79 9.92 -12.33
N LEU A 23 5.00 9.72 -12.81
CA LEU A 23 6.03 8.94 -12.11
C LEU A 23 6.52 9.60 -10.82
N GLN A 24 6.32 10.90 -10.66
CA GLN A 24 6.75 11.64 -9.47
C GLN A 24 5.69 11.69 -8.39
N THR A 25 4.42 11.72 -8.78
CA THR A 25 3.30 11.88 -7.86
C THR A 25 2.46 10.62 -7.72
N GLY A 26 2.55 9.67 -8.65
CA GLY A 26 1.69 8.50 -8.73
C GLY A 26 0.26 8.80 -9.17
N LEU A 27 -0.07 10.06 -9.43
CA LEU A 27 -1.43 10.47 -9.76
C LEU A 27 -1.76 10.17 -11.21
N SER A 28 -3.01 9.77 -11.46
CA SER A 28 -3.61 9.64 -12.79
C SER A 28 -4.46 10.87 -13.10
N LYS A 29 -4.52 11.25 -14.37
CA LYS A 29 -5.43 12.30 -14.84
C LYS A 29 -6.86 11.80 -15.01
N THR A 30 -7.03 10.48 -15.09
CA THR A 30 -8.29 9.83 -15.44
C THR A 30 -8.93 9.07 -14.27
N ILE A 31 -8.16 8.73 -13.23
CA ILE A 31 -8.64 7.99 -12.06
C ILE A 31 -8.41 8.82 -10.81
N ALA A 32 -9.48 9.10 -10.08
CA ALA A 32 -9.40 9.81 -8.80
C ALA A 32 -8.85 8.90 -7.68
N THR A 33 -8.10 9.48 -6.74
CA THR A 33 -7.58 8.77 -5.57
C THR A 33 -8.64 8.64 -4.47
N SER A 34 -8.56 7.53 -3.74
CA SER A 34 -9.19 7.36 -2.44
C SER A 34 -8.17 7.68 -1.34
N LYS A 35 -8.54 8.56 -0.40
CA LYS A 35 -7.64 9.00 0.68
C LYS A 35 -7.90 8.24 1.96
N ARG A 36 -6.85 8.01 2.73
CA ARG A 36 -6.88 7.49 4.10
C ARG A 36 -6.27 8.51 5.03
N TYR A 37 -7.09 9.03 5.91
CA TYR A 37 -6.72 9.99 6.93
C TYR A 37 -6.22 9.28 8.18
N LEU A 38 -5.48 9.99 9.03
CA LEU A 38 -4.96 9.45 10.28
C LEU A 38 -6.10 8.90 11.17
N SER A 39 -7.22 9.59 11.26
CA SER A 39 -8.40 9.14 12.02
C SER A 39 -8.90 7.76 11.60
N GLN A 40 -8.78 7.41 10.32
CA GLN A 40 -9.18 6.11 9.76
C GLN A 40 -8.17 4.99 10.03
N MET A 41 -7.02 5.33 10.66
CA MET A 41 -5.96 4.39 11.07
C MET A 41 -6.04 4.10 12.59
N ARG A 42 -7.13 4.48 13.26
CA ARG A 42 -7.34 4.29 14.70
C ARG A 42 -7.20 2.81 15.07
N GLY A 43 -6.40 2.55 16.10
CA GLY A 43 -6.14 1.20 16.61
C GLY A 43 -5.04 0.41 15.88
N MET A 44 -4.47 0.98 14.82
CA MET A 44 -3.43 0.33 14.03
C MET A 44 -2.00 0.69 14.50
N TYR A 45 -1.83 1.80 15.21
CA TYR A 45 -0.55 2.21 15.80
C TYR A 45 -0.44 1.72 17.24
N GLN A 46 0.79 1.38 17.66
CA GLN A 46 1.05 0.88 19.03
C GLN A 46 0.89 1.97 20.08
N ASP A 47 1.34 3.19 19.78
CA ASP A 47 1.30 4.33 20.70
C ASP A 47 0.00 5.11 20.55
N LYS A 48 -0.96 4.80 21.43
CA LYS A 48 -2.29 5.45 21.42
C LYS A 48 -2.23 6.91 21.82
N GLU A 49 -1.32 7.29 22.74
CA GLU A 49 -1.18 8.67 23.21
C GLU A 49 -0.60 9.54 22.11
N ALA A 50 0.46 9.07 21.42
CA ALA A 50 1.02 9.75 20.27
C ALA A 50 0.00 9.85 19.11
N PHE A 51 -0.83 8.82 18.91
CA PHE A 51 -1.89 8.83 17.91
C PHE A 51 -2.93 9.92 18.22
N ASP A 52 -3.46 9.98 19.45
CA ASP A 52 -4.47 10.96 19.82
C ASP A 52 -3.88 12.38 19.83
N CYS A 53 -2.61 12.54 20.24
CA CYS A 53 -1.89 13.81 20.12
C CYS A 53 -1.72 14.24 18.66
N GLY A 54 -1.43 13.29 17.77
CA GLY A 54 -1.38 13.52 16.32
C GLY A 54 -2.69 14.06 15.77
N LEU A 55 -3.81 13.45 16.13
CA LEU A 55 -5.15 13.88 15.70
C LEU A 55 -5.54 15.27 16.24
N GLN A 56 -5.11 15.64 17.45
CA GLN A 56 -5.36 16.98 17.99
C GLN A 56 -4.65 18.07 17.16
N LYS A 57 -3.55 17.75 16.50
CA LYS A 57 -2.82 18.67 15.62
C LYS A 57 -3.41 18.75 14.20
N GLY A 58 -4.31 17.85 13.87
CA GLY A 58 -4.98 17.75 12.57
C GLY A 58 -5.25 16.30 12.19
N ASP A 59 -5.94 16.10 11.08
CA ASP A 59 -6.22 14.79 10.50
C ASP A 59 -5.53 14.66 9.14
N PRO A 60 -4.20 14.45 9.10
CA PRO A 60 -3.46 14.40 7.86
C PRO A 60 -3.83 13.16 7.03
N VAL A 61 -3.67 13.28 5.71
CA VAL A 61 -3.70 12.13 4.81
C VAL A 61 -2.45 11.30 5.07
N VAL A 62 -2.64 10.05 5.50
CA VAL A 62 -1.55 9.09 5.68
C VAL A 62 -1.13 8.52 4.33
N TYR A 63 -2.10 8.07 3.54
CA TYR A 63 -1.87 7.64 2.17
C TYR A 63 -3.09 7.84 1.29
N GLU A 64 -2.87 7.83 -0.01
CA GLU A 64 -3.93 7.77 -1.00
C GLU A 64 -3.57 6.73 -2.07
N PHE A 65 -4.58 6.22 -2.73
CA PHE A 65 -4.40 5.23 -3.78
C PHE A 65 -5.50 5.37 -4.82
N HIS A 66 -5.21 4.93 -6.01
CA HIS A 66 -6.21 4.68 -7.03
C HIS A 66 -5.96 3.32 -7.68
N GLU A 67 -7.01 2.73 -8.13
CA GLU A 67 -7.03 1.42 -8.78
C GLU A 67 -7.89 1.48 -10.01
N LEU A 68 -7.51 0.75 -11.04
CA LEU A 68 -8.27 0.64 -12.27
C LEU A 68 -9.66 0.04 -11.94
N PRO A 69 -10.77 0.70 -12.35
CA PRO A 69 -12.12 0.22 -12.09
C PRO A 69 -12.49 -0.94 -13.04
N ILE A 70 -11.76 -2.05 -12.95
CA ILE A 70 -11.99 -3.26 -13.73
C ILE A 70 -13.07 -4.12 -13.07
N LYS A 71 -13.70 -5.00 -13.86
CA LYS A 71 -14.51 -6.08 -13.31
C LYS A 71 -13.64 -7.06 -12.55
N GLU A 72 -14.15 -7.55 -11.44
CA GLU A 72 -13.45 -8.50 -10.58
C GLU A 72 -13.64 -9.95 -11.10
N ASP A 73 -13.37 -10.15 -12.38
CA ASP A 73 -13.49 -11.46 -13.03
C ASP A 73 -12.18 -12.27 -12.92
N PRO A 74 -12.25 -13.61 -12.77
CA PRO A 74 -11.06 -14.45 -12.76
C PRO A 74 -10.22 -14.31 -14.04
N GLY A 75 -8.94 -14.01 -13.86
CA GLY A 75 -8.00 -13.84 -14.98
C GLY A 75 -7.69 -12.39 -15.35
N ASP A 76 -8.50 -11.44 -14.90
CA ASP A 76 -8.22 -10.02 -15.05
C ASP A 76 -7.20 -9.54 -14.02
N PHE A 77 -6.58 -8.38 -14.31
CA PHE A 77 -5.62 -7.73 -13.41
C PHE A 77 -6.15 -6.39 -12.95
N ALA A 78 -6.19 -6.20 -11.63
CA ALA A 78 -6.31 -4.89 -11.02
C ALA A 78 -4.91 -4.30 -10.84
N PHE A 79 -4.75 -3.01 -11.08
CA PHE A 79 -3.52 -2.29 -10.89
C PHE A 79 -3.76 -0.81 -10.62
N GLY A 80 -2.79 -0.15 -10.04
CA GLY A 80 -2.90 1.26 -9.72
C GLY A 80 -1.64 1.77 -9.03
N CYS A 81 -1.76 2.93 -8.38
CA CYS A 81 -0.68 3.49 -7.57
C CYS A 81 -1.13 3.72 -6.13
N SER A 82 -0.20 3.51 -5.21
CA SER A 82 -0.30 3.89 -3.81
C SER A 82 0.73 4.98 -3.51
N ILE A 83 0.28 6.03 -2.83
CA ILE A 83 1.07 7.23 -2.52
C ILE A 83 1.02 7.40 -1.01
N LEU A 84 2.10 7.07 -0.34
CA LEU A 84 2.21 7.08 1.11
C LEU A 84 3.02 8.30 1.55
N ASN A 85 2.38 9.18 2.33
CA ASN A 85 3.01 10.37 2.83
C ASN A 85 4.10 10.07 3.86
N PRO A 86 5.10 10.97 4.01
CA PRO A 86 6.04 10.90 5.12
C PRO A 86 5.35 11.24 6.43
N GLY A 87 5.79 10.61 7.53
CA GLY A 87 5.28 10.91 8.85
C GLY A 87 5.41 9.73 9.82
N LYS A 88 5.09 10.00 11.07
CA LYS A 88 5.14 9.01 12.16
C LYS A 88 4.04 9.25 13.19
N VAL A 89 3.69 8.18 13.89
CA VAL A 89 2.93 8.21 15.14
C VAL A 89 3.84 7.65 16.24
N GLY A 90 4.28 8.51 17.15
CA GLY A 90 5.36 8.16 18.04
C GLY A 90 6.64 7.87 17.25
N ASP A 91 7.19 6.67 17.41
CA ASP A 91 8.33 6.17 16.65
C ASP A 91 7.96 5.29 15.44
N GLU A 92 6.68 5.00 15.26
CA GLU A 92 6.19 4.14 14.19
C GLU A 92 5.92 4.96 12.92
N TYR A 93 6.57 4.58 11.81
CA TYR A 93 6.41 5.27 10.53
C TYR A 93 4.99 5.15 9.97
N TYR A 94 4.59 6.08 9.11
CA TYR A 94 3.35 5.94 8.36
C TYR A 94 3.38 4.73 7.43
N PHE A 95 2.24 4.04 7.35
CA PHE A 95 2.06 2.82 6.58
C PHE A 95 0.66 2.73 5.97
N THR A 96 0.51 1.90 4.94
CA THR A 96 -0.81 1.49 4.45
C THR A 96 -1.44 0.50 5.43
N LYS A 97 -2.77 0.42 5.51
CA LYS A 97 -3.46 -0.54 6.43
C LYS A 97 -2.90 -1.95 6.33
N GLY A 98 -2.61 -2.38 5.10
CA GLY A 98 -2.24 -3.74 4.80
C GLY A 98 -3.44 -4.69 4.87
N HIS A 99 -3.31 -5.82 4.21
CA HIS A 99 -4.37 -6.82 4.10
C HIS A 99 -3.80 -8.17 3.68
N PHE A 100 -4.59 -9.23 3.87
CA PHE A 100 -4.47 -10.46 3.11
C PHE A 100 -5.35 -10.36 1.87
N HIS A 101 -5.06 -11.15 0.83
CA HIS A 101 -6.06 -11.38 -0.21
C HIS A 101 -7.14 -12.33 0.33
N THR A 102 -8.41 -12.08 -0.03
CA THR A 102 -9.50 -13.01 0.32
C THR A 102 -9.27 -14.36 -0.34
N ILE A 103 -8.81 -14.35 -1.61
CA ILE A 103 -8.29 -15.57 -2.25
C ILE A 103 -6.80 -15.67 -1.93
N LEU A 104 -6.47 -16.34 -0.82
CA LEU A 104 -5.11 -16.43 -0.28
C LEU A 104 -4.05 -16.95 -1.27
N MET A 105 -4.48 -17.75 -2.28
CA MET A 105 -3.56 -18.35 -3.25
C MET A 105 -3.24 -17.43 -4.42
N THR A 106 -3.22 -16.12 -4.18
CA THR A 106 -2.84 -15.08 -5.15
C THR A 106 -1.62 -14.31 -4.66
N GLY A 107 -0.74 -13.97 -5.59
CA GLY A 107 0.38 -13.09 -5.35
C GLY A 107 0.12 -11.69 -5.90
N GLU A 108 0.98 -10.75 -5.56
CA GLU A 108 0.95 -9.37 -5.99
C GLU A 108 2.35 -8.85 -6.28
N VAL A 109 2.47 -7.86 -7.15
CA VAL A 109 3.73 -7.19 -7.42
C VAL A 109 3.59 -5.71 -7.14
N TYR A 110 4.54 -5.16 -6.41
CA TYR A 110 4.74 -3.72 -6.23
C TYR A 110 6.02 -3.30 -6.92
N TYR A 111 5.96 -2.18 -7.63
CA TYR A 111 7.13 -1.54 -8.23
C TYR A 111 7.26 -0.13 -7.67
N CYS A 112 8.39 0.19 -7.05
CA CYS A 112 8.63 1.50 -6.48
C CYS A 112 8.98 2.50 -7.58
N LEU A 113 8.16 3.53 -7.74
CA LEU A 113 8.36 4.62 -8.70
C LEU A 113 9.23 5.72 -8.08
N LYS A 114 9.02 6.00 -6.78
CA LYS A 114 9.67 7.10 -6.07
C LYS A 114 9.71 6.83 -4.57
N GLY A 115 10.67 7.45 -3.90
CA GLY A 115 10.79 7.42 -2.45
C GLY A 115 11.58 6.24 -1.92
N HIS A 116 11.56 6.09 -0.59
CA HIS A 116 12.29 5.05 0.12
C HIS A 116 11.45 4.52 1.29
N GLY A 117 11.34 3.21 1.40
CA GLY A 117 10.53 2.56 2.41
C GLY A 117 10.74 1.06 2.47
N TYR A 118 9.75 0.38 3.04
CA TYR A 118 9.73 -1.07 3.14
C TYR A 118 8.36 -1.62 2.80
N MET A 119 8.35 -2.83 2.24
CA MET A 119 7.17 -3.71 2.20
C MET A 119 7.32 -4.72 3.34
N LEU A 120 6.48 -4.61 4.34
CA LEU A 120 6.39 -5.61 5.42
C LEU A 120 5.43 -6.71 4.98
N LEU A 121 5.90 -7.93 5.04
CA LEU A 121 5.21 -9.16 4.65
C LEU A 121 5.10 -10.08 5.84
N GLU A 122 3.94 -10.70 6.08
CA GLU A 122 3.82 -11.80 7.03
C GLU A 122 2.71 -12.78 6.65
N ASN A 123 2.90 -14.05 6.97
CA ASN A 123 1.88 -15.08 6.76
C ASN A 123 1.24 -15.54 8.08
N MET A 124 0.22 -16.41 7.98
CA MET A 124 -0.51 -16.87 9.16
C MET A 124 0.33 -17.77 10.07
N GLU A 125 1.35 -18.44 9.53
CA GLU A 125 2.27 -19.29 10.29
C GLU A 125 3.32 -18.50 11.07
N GLY A 126 3.45 -17.19 10.80
CA GLY A 126 4.38 -16.31 11.53
C GLY A 126 5.70 -16.06 10.81
N ASP A 127 5.84 -16.57 9.58
CA ASP A 127 6.96 -16.16 8.75
C ASP A 127 6.76 -14.72 8.27
N TRP A 128 7.84 -13.95 8.25
CA TRP A 128 7.79 -12.54 7.91
C TRP A 128 9.06 -12.07 7.22
N SER A 129 8.96 -11.00 6.47
CA SER A 129 10.10 -10.27 5.93
C SER A 129 9.79 -8.78 5.76
N ALA A 130 10.83 -7.96 5.76
CA ALA A 130 10.75 -6.54 5.40
C ALA A 130 11.64 -6.31 4.18
N GLN A 131 11.03 -6.06 3.03
CA GLN A 131 11.72 -5.86 1.77
C GLN A 131 11.89 -4.37 1.49
N GLU A 132 13.11 -3.94 1.26
CA GLU A 132 13.41 -2.53 0.98
C GLU A 132 12.80 -2.09 -0.37
N LEU A 133 12.04 -0.99 -0.32
CA LEU A 133 11.47 -0.30 -1.46
C LEU A 133 12.29 0.96 -1.74
N SER A 134 12.83 1.07 -2.93
CA SER A 134 13.39 2.31 -3.46
C SER A 134 13.15 2.37 -4.97
N ALA A 135 13.20 3.55 -5.55
CA ALA A 135 12.89 3.75 -6.96
C ALA A 135 13.63 2.75 -7.87
N GLY A 136 12.87 2.07 -8.73
CA GLY A 136 13.38 1.04 -9.64
C GLY A 136 13.36 -0.39 -9.08
N LYS A 137 13.01 -0.61 -7.80
CA LYS A 137 12.89 -1.95 -7.22
C LYS A 137 11.46 -2.48 -7.32
N ALA A 138 11.33 -3.76 -7.60
CA ALA A 138 10.07 -4.50 -7.50
C ALA A 138 10.10 -5.45 -6.31
N VAL A 139 8.98 -5.52 -5.59
CA VAL A 139 8.74 -6.51 -4.54
C VAL A 139 7.66 -7.46 -5.00
N TYR A 140 7.93 -8.75 -4.92
CA TYR A 140 6.94 -9.80 -5.10
C TYR A 140 6.35 -10.18 -3.75
N VAL A 141 5.04 -10.06 -3.62
CA VAL A 141 4.26 -10.54 -2.48
C VAL A 141 3.84 -11.98 -2.76
N PRO A 142 4.34 -12.97 -2.02
CA PRO A 142 3.94 -14.34 -2.21
C PRO A 142 2.47 -14.56 -1.82
N ARG A 143 1.86 -15.57 -2.42
CA ARG A 143 0.54 -16.03 -2.00
C ARG A 143 0.48 -16.34 -0.50
N GLY A 144 -0.62 -16.02 0.15
CA GLY A 144 -0.83 -16.27 1.58
C GLY A 144 -0.15 -15.27 2.52
N TYR A 145 0.47 -14.21 1.99
CA TYR A 145 1.08 -13.16 2.80
C TYR A 145 0.21 -11.91 2.86
N ALA A 146 0.00 -11.41 4.06
CA ALA A 146 -0.39 -10.04 4.27
C ALA A 146 0.77 -9.12 3.95
N HIS A 147 0.48 -7.93 3.48
CA HIS A 147 1.49 -6.95 3.11
C HIS A 147 1.04 -5.53 3.38
N ARG A 148 2.03 -4.66 3.71
CA ARG A 148 1.85 -3.21 3.84
C ARG A 148 3.10 -2.46 3.43
N SER A 149 2.91 -1.32 2.78
CA SER A 149 3.99 -0.38 2.50
C SER A 149 4.22 0.52 3.72
N ILE A 150 5.47 0.85 3.99
CA ILE A 150 5.90 1.72 5.10
C ILE A 150 6.87 2.74 4.53
N ASN A 151 6.61 4.04 4.74
CA ASN A 151 7.47 5.12 4.27
C ASN A 151 8.43 5.55 5.37
N ILE A 152 9.72 5.42 5.13
CA ILE A 152 10.77 5.82 6.10
C ILE A 152 11.41 7.17 5.79
N SER A 153 11.04 7.80 4.67
CA SER A 153 11.55 9.12 4.32
C SER A 153 10.99 10.18 5.28
N PRO A 154 11.79 11.16 5.70
CA PRO A 154 11.32 12.24 6.57
C PRO A 154 10.42 13.25 5.84
N ASP A 155 10.56 13.41 4.52
CA ASP A 155 10.00 14.50 3.73
C ASP A 155 9.53 14.10 2.32
N GLU A 156 9.81 12.87 1.87
CA GLU A 156 9.45 12.40 0.54
C GLU A 156 8.34 11.33 0.58
N GLN A 157 7.40 11.42 -0.35
CA GLN A 157 6.38 10.40 -0.54
C GLN A 157 7.00 9.09 -1.07
N LEU A 158 6.51 7.96 -0.59
CA LEU A 158 6.73 6.66 -1.19
C LEU A 158 5.61 6.38 -2.20
N VAL A 159 5.97 6.31 -3.48
CA VAL A 159 5.05 6.05 -4.58
C VAL A 159 5.32 4.68 -5.16
N THR A 160 4.32 3.82 -5.15
CA THR A 160 4.42 2.47 -5.68
C THR A 160 3.31 2.21 -6.70
N PHE A 161 3.67 1.55 -7.79
CA PHE A 161 2.72 0.90 -8.69
C PHE A 161 2.49 -0.52 -8.20
N PHE A 162 1.26 -0.99 -8.22
CA PHE A 162 0.91 -2.36 -7.86
C PHE A 162 0.08 -3.04 -8.93
N VAL A 163 0.18 -4.37 -9.00
CA VAL A 163 -0.65 -5.21 -9.85
C VAL A 163 -0.92 -6.55 -9.17
N PHE A 164 -2.18 -6.94 -9.16
CA PHE A 164 -2.66 -8.21 -8.60
C PHE A 164 -3.83 -8.76 -9.41
N ARG A 165 -4.25 -9.96 -9.10
CA ARG A 165 -5.42 -10.58 -9.74
C ARG A 165 -6.70 -9.92 -9.27
N ALA A 166 -7.53 -9.41 -10.19
CA ALA A 166 -8.68 -8.56 -9.88
C ALA A 166 -9.71 -9.21 -8.93
N ASP A 167 -9.91 -10.53 -9.03
CA ASP A 167 -10.81 -11.29 -8.18
C ASP A 167 -10.20 -11.69 -6.82
N ALA A 168 -8.97 -11.26 -6.51
CA ALA A 168 -8.31 -11.63 -5.26
C ALA A 168 -8.95 -11.00 -4.02
N TRP A 169 -9.57 -9.82 -4.17
CA TRP A 169 -10.15 -8.99 -3.13
C TRP A 169 -9.24 -8.79 -1.90
N HIS A 170 -9.69 -8.00 -0.93
CA HIS A 170 -8.90 -7.59 0.21
C HIS A 170 -9.57 -7.98 1.52
N ASP A 171 -8.90 -8.77 2.36
CA ASP A 171 -9.28 -9.02 3.76
C ASP A 171 -8.51 -8.08 4.68
N TYR A 172 -9.13 -6.95 5.00
CA TYR A 172 -8.62 -6.00 5.98
C TYR A 172 -8.92 -6.45 7.41
N GLY A 173 -10.02 -7.19 7.63
CA GLY A 173 -10.55 -7.51 8.95
C GLY A 173 -9.58 -8.32 9.82
N THR A 174 -8.82 -9.22 9.21
CA THR A 174 -7.77 -9.98 9.91
C THR A 174 -6.69 -9.06 10.46
N ILE A 175 -6.21 -8.09 9.66
CA ILE A 175 -5.18 -7.14 10.09
C ILE A 175 -5.74 -6.10 11.08
N GLU A 176 -6.95 -5.61 10.87
CA GLU A 176 -7.57 -4.64 11.79
C GLU A 176 -7.82 -5.25 13.19
N SER A 177 -8.08 -6.57 13.27
CA SER A 177 -8.34 -7.25 14.54
C SER A 177 -7.09 -7.73 15.26
N LYS A 178 -6.08 -8.23 14.54
CA LYS A 178 -4.86 -8.83 15.11
C LYS A 178 -3.64 -7.93 15.05
N GLY A 179 -3.58 -7.02 14.07
CA GLY A 179 -2.37 -6.28 13.73
C GLY A 179 -1.34 -7.15 13.02
N TYR A 180 -0.18 -6.57 12.74
CA TYR A 180 1.02 -7.29 12.29
C TYR A 180 1.85 -7.72 13.50
N ARG A 181 2.52 -8.90 13.43
CA ARG A 181 3.46 -9.36 14.48
C ARG A 181 4.67 -8.47 14.59
N LYS A 182 5.07 -7.87 13.50
CA LYS A 182 6.23 -6.98 13.41
C LYS A 182 5.82 -5.56 13.08
N LEU A 183 6.55 -4.61 13.64
CA LEU A 183 6.41 -3.19 13.36
C LEU A 183 7.73 -2.63 12.87
N LEU A 184 7.68 -1.62 12.00
CA LEU A 184 8.85 -0.84 11.60
C LEU A 184 8.79 0.51 12.31
N VAL A 185 9.75 0.75 13.17
CA VAL A 185 9.87 1.95 14.00
C VAL A 185 11.21 2.64 13.75
N GLU A 186 11.31 3.91 14.15
CA GLU A 186 12.60 4.59 14.20
C GLU A 186 13.27 4.36 15.56
N ARG A 187 14.52 3.90 15.52
CA ARG A 187 15.40 3.80 16.69
C ARG A 187 16.75 4.41 16.33
N ASP A 188 17.20 5.35 17.14
CA ASP A 188 18.49 6.04 16.93
C ASP A 188 18.66 6.59 15.50
N GLY A 189 17.57 7.15 14.93
CA GLY A 189 17.54 7.71 13.58
C GLY A 189 17.55 6.67 12.45
N SER A 190 17.32 5.39 12.75
CA SER A 190 17.33 4.30 11.78
C SER A 190 16.07 3.45 11.84
N PRO A 191 15.54 2.97 10.69
CA PRO A 191 14.42 2.05 10.65
C PRO A 191 14.82 0.70 11.28
N THR A 192 14.01 0.26 12.23
CA THR A 192 14.25 -0.96 13.00
C THR A 192 12.96 -1.78 13.06
N VAL A 193 13.06 -3.08 12.81
CA VAL A 193 11.93 -4.01 12.97
C VAL A 193 11.89 -4.49 14.41
N ILE A 194 10.74 -4.37 15.05
CA ILE A 194 10.48 -4.85 16.41
C ILE A 194 9.28 -5.78 16.46
N ASP A 195 9.16 -6.54 17.54
CA ASP A 195 7.92 -7.27 17.83
C ASP A 195 6.79 -6.30 18.18
N ASN A 196 5.58 -6.56 17.70
CA ASN A 196 4.43 -5.75 18.05
C ASN A 196 3.94 -6.13 19.46
N PRO A 197 4.06 -5.23 20.45
CA PRO A 197 3.66 -5.53 21.82
C PRO A 197 2.15 -5.71 21.98
N ASN A 198 1.37 -5.26 21.00
CA ASN A 198 -0.10 -5.33 21.01
C ASN A 198 -0.65 -6.45 20.10
N TRP A 199 0.21 -7.27 19.50
CA TRP A 199 -0.24 -8.36 18.62
C TRP A 199 -1.07 -9.39 19.39
N LYS A 200 -2.20 -9.86 18.79
CA LYS A 200 -3.19 -10.77 19.41
C LYS A 200 -3.27 -12.13 18.71
#